data_37832874d6a28ae22e27d130a561d537
#
_entry.id   37832874d6a28ae22e27d130a561d537
#
_cell.length_a   1.000
_cell.length_b   1.000
_cell.length_c   1.000
_cell.angle_alpha   90.00
_cell.angle_beta   90.00
_cell.angle_gamma   90.00
#
_symmetry.space_group_name_H-M   'P 1'
#
loop_
_entity.id
_entity.type
_entity.pdbx_description
1 polymer ?
#
loop_
_entity_poly.entity_id
_entity_poly.type
_entity_poly.pdbx_seq_one_letter_code
_entity_poly.pdbx_strand_id
1 'polypeptide(L)'
;MVTPGQARDVLNALQTKKPDGFSTHDFIEEYCSPNEREYIIWLLRKSGRGRAFQTVHSQIGRYLADHENDPGSIYRRTMRADSENVHGTIDQPMWWEWR
;
A
#
# COMPACT_ATOMS: atom_id res chain seq x y z
N MET A 1 4.01 1.54 -11.67
CA MET A 1 3.26 2.49 -10.82
C MET A 1 1.83 2.03 -10.64
N VAL A 2 1.28 2.30 -9.47
CA VAL A 2 -0.14 2.01 -9.21
C VAL A 2 -1.01 2.95 -10.04
N THR A 3 -1.93 2.39 -10.80
CA THR A 3 -2.92 3.16 -11.53
C THR A 3 -4.18 3.35 -10.69
N PRO A 4 -5.02 4.38 -10.96
CA PRO A 4 -6.28 4.56 -10.24
C PRO A 4 -7.21 3.34 -10.31
N GLY A 5 -7.25 2.65 -11.44
CA GLY A 5 -8.04 1.42 -11.59
C GLY A 5 -7.52 0.28 -10.74
N GLN A 6 -6.20 0.06 -10.72
CA GLN A 6 -5.56 -0.94 -9.86
C GLN A 6 -5.80 -0.63 -8.39
N ALA A 7 -5.65 0.64 -7.98
CA ALA A 7 -5.89 1.05 -6.60
C ALA A 7 -7.34 0.78 -6.18
N ARG A 8 -8.30 1.08 -7.03
CA ARG A 8 -9.72 0.82 -6.76
C ARG A 8 -9.98 -0.66 -6.53
N ASP A 9 -9.45 -1.52 -7.40
CA ASP A 9 -9.64 -2.96 -7.29
C ASP A 9 -9.02 -3.50 -5.99
N VAL A 10 -7.83 -3.04 -5.64
CA VAL A 10 -7.15 -3.42 -4.39
C VAL A 10 -7.96 -2.96 -3.17
N LEU A 11 -8.40 -1.70 -3.17
CA LEU A 11 -9.17 -1.15 -2.05
C LEU A 11 -10.51 -1.86 -1.87
N ASN A 12 -11.21 -2.20 -2.96
CA ASN A 12 -12.46 -2.95 -2.89
C ASN A 12 -12.24 -4.34 -2.30
N ALA A 13 -11.18 -5.03 -2.70
CA ALA A 13 -10.84 -6.34 -2.14
C ALA A 13 -10.48 -6.24 -0.65
N LEU A 14 -9.69 -5.24 -0.26
CA LEU A 14 -9.30 -5.01 1.13
C LEU A 14 -10.49 -4.67 2.02
N GLN A 15 -11.45 -3.88 1.51
CA GLN A 15 -12.63 -3.51 2.28
C GLN A 15 -13.43 -4.73 2.72
N THR A 16 -13.47 -5.76 1.90
CA THR A 16 -14.10 -7.04 2.23
C THR A 16 -13.25 -7.87 3.20
N LYS A 17 -11.93 -7.94 2.97
CA LYS A 17 -11.00 -8.78 3.75
C LYS A 17 -10.60 -8.15 5.08
N LYS A 18 -10.53 -6.83 5.15
CA LYS A 18 -10.04 -6.05 6.29
C LYS A 18 -11.04 -4.96 6.67
N PRO A 19 -12.22 -5.33 7.22
CA PRO A 19 -13.29 -4.35 7.48
C PRO A 19 -12.93 -3.29 8.52
N ASP A 20 -11.93 -3.54 9.37
CA ASP A 20 -11.48 -2.60 10.41
C ASP A 20 -10.44 -1.59 9.94
N GLY A 21 -10.02 -1.68 8.69
CA GLY A 21 -8.97 -0.85 8.14
C GLY A 21 -7.82 -1.70 7.61
N PHE A 22 -6.78 -1.04 7.11
CA PHE A 22 -5.64 -1.74 6.50
C PHE A 22 -4.34 -0.97 6.73
N SER A 23 -3.22 -1.69 6.71
CA SER A 23 -1.89 -1.09 6.68
C SER A 23 -1.43 -0.93 5.23
N THR A 24 -0.39 -0.11 5.03
CA THR A 24 0.27 -0.02 3.72
C THR A 24 0.75 -1.40 3.24
N HIS A 25 1.24 -2.25 4.16
CA HIS A 25 1.65 -3.62 3.83
C HIS A 25 0.48 -4.47 3.33
N ASP A 26 -0.69 -4.35 3.92
CA ASP A 26 -1.90 -5.05 3.46
C ASP A 26 -2.23 -4.64 2.02
N PHE A 27 -2.12 -3.35 1.71
CA PHE A 27 -2.34 -2.85 0.36
C PHE A 27 -1.32 -3.44 -0.63
N ILE A 28 -0.04 -3.46 -0.24
CA ILE A 28 1.03 -4.00 -1.08
C ILE A 28 0.80 -5.48 -1.38
N GLU A 29 0.46 -6.28 -0.37
CA GLU A 29 0.17 -7.70 -0.56
C GLU A 29 -1.00 -7.93 -1.52
N GLU A 30 -2.07 -7.18 -1.35
CA GLU A 30 -3.24 -7.30 -2.24
C GLU A 30 -2.94 -6.81 -3.64
N TYR A 31 -2.12 -5.77 -3.79
CA TYR A 31 -1.68 -5.26 -5.08
C TYR A 31 -0.80 -6.26 -5.83
N CYS A 32 0.11 -6.91 -5.14
CA CYS A 32 1.09 -7.81 -5.76
C CYS A 32 0.44 -9.02 -6.43
N SER A 33 -0.61 -9.59 -5.86
CA SER A 33 -1.22 -10.81 -6.36
C SER A 33 -1.78 -10.66 -7.78
N PRO A 34 -2.71 -9.72 -8.07
CA PRO A 34 -3.24 -9.55 -9.42
C PRO A 34 -2.32 -8.76 -10.35
N ASN A 35 -1.35 -8.04 -9.82
CA ASN A 35 -0.46 -7.15 -10.59
C ASN A 35 1.01 -7.57 -10.49
N GLU A 36 1.27 -8.85 -10.33
CA GLU A 36 2.61 -9.40 -10.10
C GLU A 36 3.60 -8.97 -11.18
N ARG A 37 3.20 -9.03 -12.44
CA ARG A 37 4.06 -8.67 -13.56
C ARG A 37 4.49 -7.21 -13.50
N GLU A 38 3.53 -6.31 -13.28
CA GLU A 38 3.77 -4.87 -13.18
C GLU A 38 4.66 -4.55 -11.98
N TYR A 39 4.43 -5.24 -10.86
CA TYR A 39 5.21 -5.09 -9.64
C TYR A 39 6.66 -5.51 -9.86
N ILE A 40 6.88 -6.66 -10.50
CA ILE A 40 8.23 -7.15 -10.81
C ILE A 40 8.95 -6.19 -11.76
N ILE A 41 8.29 -5.72 -12.81
CA ILE A 41 8.87 -4.74 -13.74
C ILE A 41 9.26 -3.47 -13.02
N TRP A 42 8.42 -3.00 -12.12
CA TRP A 42 8.68 -1.80 -11.31
C TRP A 42 9.91 -1.99 -10.43
N LEU A 43 10.01 -3.14 -9.74
CA LEU A 43 11.18 -3.48 -8.94
C LEU A 43 12.46 -3.52 -9.80
N LEU A 44 12.41 -4.12 -10.99
CA LEU A 44 13.55 -4.19 -11.90
C LEU A 44 14.04 -2.80 -12.33
N ARG A 45 13.12 -1.88 -12.60
CA ARG A 45 13.48 -0.49 -12.96
C ARG A 45 14.19 0.24 -11.85
N LYS A 46 13.97 -0.13 -10.60
CA LYS A 46 14.57 0.49 -9.42
C LYS A 46 15.78 -0.27 -8.90
N SER A 47 16.11 -1.44 -9.47
CA SER A 47 17.13 -2.35 -8.95
C SER A 47 18.56 -1.80 -9.03
N GLY A 48 18.85 -0.88 -9.96
CA GLY A 48 20.18 -0.32 -10.14
C GLY A 48 20.73 0.46 -8.95
N ARG A 49 19.91 0.76 -7.95
CA ARG A 49 20.29 1.52 -6.74
C ARG A 49 20.33 0.68 -5.47
N GLY A 50 20.13 -0.64 -5.55
CA GLY A 50 20.24 -1.55 -4.42
C GLY A 50 19.13 -1.47 -3.36
N ARG A 51 18.08 -0.68 -3.57
CA ARG A 51 16.95 -0.51 -2.64
C ARG A 51 15.61 -0.53 -3.35
N ALA A 52 15.48 -1.37 -4.37
CA ALA A 52 14.28 -1.43 -5.21
C ALA A 52 13.00 -1.68 -4.40
N PHE A 53 13.04 -2.65 -3.50
CA PHE A 53 11.90 -3.03 -2.68
C PHE A 53 11.43 -1.87 -1.80
N GLN A 54 12.34 -1.24 -1.07
CA GLN A 54 12.02 -0.11 -0.19
C GLN A 54 11.51 1.09 -1.00
N THR A 55 12.12 1.36 -2.14
CA THR A 55 11.72 2.47 -3.01
C THR A 55 10.30 2.29 -3.53
N VAL A 56 9.97 1.10 -4.04
CA VAL A 56 8.63 0.80 -4.56
C VAL A 56 7.59 0.85 -3.45
N HIS A 57 7.88 0.27 -2.29
CA HIS A 57 6.94 0.26 -1.16
C HIS A 57 6.72 1.67 -0.61
N SER A 58 7.75 2.51 -0.55
CA SER A 58 7.61 3.91 -0.16
C SER A 58 6.76 4.70 -1.15
N GLN A 59 6.90 4.44 -2.44
CA GLN A 59 6.09 5.07 -3.47
C GLN A 59 4.62 4.68 -3.36
N ILE A 60 4.33 3.41 -3.04
CA ILE A 60 2.96 2.95 -2.82
C ILE A 60 2.35 3.64 -1.60
N GLY A 61 3.08 3.71 -0.49
CA GLY A 61 2.62 4.40 0.71
C GLY A 61 2.35 5.88 0.44
N ARG A 62 3.22 6.52 -0.32
CA ARG A 62 3.04 7.92 -0.73
C ARG A 62 1.82 8.10 -1.64
N TYR A 63 1.60 7.17 -2.56
CA TYR A 63 0.40 7.18 -3.40
C TYR A 63 -0.87 7.20 -2.54
N LEU A 64 -0.95 6.32 -1.55
CA LEU A 64 -2.10 6.26 -0.64
C LEU A 64 -2.27 7.59 0.11
N ALA A 65 -1.19 8.16 0.62
CA ALA A 65 -1.23 9.44 1.34
C ALA A 65 -1.66 10.60 0.43
N ASP A 66 -1.18 10.63 -0.79
CA ASP A 66 -1.50 11.70 -1.74
C ASP A 66 -2.96 11.68 -2.20
N HIS A 67 -3.61 10.51 -2.16
CA HIS A 67 -4.97 10.33 -2.66
C HIS A 67 -6.02 10.14 -1.57
N GLU A 68 -5.64 10.21 -0.28
CA GLU A 68 -6.59 9.99 0.81
C GLU A 68 -7.74 11.01 0.86
N ASN A 69 -7.51 12.22 0.36
CA ASN A 69 -8.49 13.30 0.34
C ASN A 69 -9.11 13.55 -1.03
N ASP A 70 -8.87 12.68 -2.00
CA ASP A 70 -9.47 12.81 -3.32
C ASP A 70 -11.00 12.69 -3.25
N PRO A 71 -11.73 13.35 -4.17
CA PRO A 71 -13.17 13.14 -4.28
C PRO A 71 -13.49 11.65 -4.48
N GLY A 72 -14.38 11.12 -3.65
CA GLY A 72 -14.74 9.70 -3.70
C GLY A 72 -13.76 8.75 -3.01
N SER A 73 -12.75 9.27 -2.32
CA SER A 73 -11.86 8.42 -1.51
C SER A 73 -12.64 7.68 -0.44
N ILE A 74 -12.37 6.38 -0.31
CA ILE A 74 -13.05 5.50 0.66
C ILE A 74 -12.18 5.18 1.87
N TYR A 75 -11.01 5.79 2.01
CA TYR A 75 -10.08 5.56 3.10
C TYR A 75 -9.47 6.88 3.58
N ARG A 76 -8.97 6.88 4.81
CA ARG A 76 -8.23 8.00 5.39
C ARG A 76 -7.17 7.47 6.35
N ARG A 77 -6.12 8.27 6.59
CA ARG A 77 -5.08 7.91 7.54
C ARG A 77 -5.64 7.79 8.95
N THR A 78 -5.18 6.79 9.68
CA THR A 78 -5.47 6.63 11.10
C THR A 78 -4.18 6.39 11.88
N MET A 79 -4.21 6.76 13.15
CA MET A 79 -3.08 6.52 14.07
C MET A 79 -3.32 5.23 14.84
N ARG A 80 -2.75 4.11 14.36
CA ARG A 80 -2.65 2.88 15.15
C ARG A 80 -1.18 2.69 15.55
N ALA A 81 -0.94 2.56 16.84
CA ALA A 81 0.41 2.52 17.41
C ALA A 81 1.03 1.10 17.44
N ASP A 82 0.35 0.04 17.04
CA ASP A 82 0.60 -1.31 17.53
C ASP A 82 1.01 -2.32 16.47
N SER A 83 1.50 -1.93 15.30
CA SER A 83 1.90 -2.94 14.34
C SER A 83 3.40 -3.09 14.24
N GLU A 84 3.85 -4.29 14.56
CA GLU A 84 5.18 -4.74 14.19
C GLU A 84 5.23 -4.92 12.67
N ASN A 85 6.32 -4.46 12.05
CA ASN A 85 6.57 -4.83 10.67
C ASN A 85 7.01 -6.30 10.61
N VAL A 86 7.06 -6.85 9.41
CA VAL A 86 7.42 -8.26 9.15
C VAL A 86 8.82 -8.62 9.67
N HIS A 87 9.62 -7.65 10.06
CA HIS A 87 11.00 -7.81 10.53
C HIS A 87 11.17 -7.60 12.04
N GLY A 88 10.08 -7.44 12.80
CA GLY A 88 10.15 -7.22 14.24
C GLY A 88 10.75 -5.88 14.64
N THR A 89 11.03 -4.99 13.72
CA THR A 89 11.40 -3.61 13.99
C THR A 89 10.16 -2.75 14.11
N ILE A 90 10.17 -1.87 15.08
CA ILE A 90 9.11 -0.86 15.26
C ILE A 90 9.23 0.14 14.11
N ASP A 91 8.88 -0.27 12.91
CA ASP A 91 8.53 0.66 11.87
C ASP A 91 7.07 0.98 12.10
N GLN A 92 6.73 2.26 12.13
CA GLN A 92 5.34 2.66 12.21
C GLN A 92 4.74 2.56 10.80
N PRO A 93 4.16 1.41 10.40
CA PRO A 93 3.48 1.35 9.12
C PRO A 93 2.31 2.34 9.18
N MET A 94 2.12 3.08 8.11
CA MET A 94 0.94 3.90 7.99
C MET A 94 -0.29 3.01 7.96
N TRP A 95 -1.28 3.39 8.78
CA TRP A 95 -2.56 2.71 8.87
C TRP A 95 -3.64 3.58 8.28
N TRP A 96 -4.63 2.91 7.70
CA TRP A 96 -5.73 3.52 7.00
C TRP A 96 -7.04 2.92 7.52
N GLU A 97 -8.03 3.77 7.69
CA GLU A 97 -9.38 3.33 8.04
C GLU A 97 -10.34 3.64 6.90
N TRP A 98 -11.44 2.91 6.86
CA TRP A 98 -12.48 3.14 5.86
C TRP A 98 -13.33 4.36 6.24
N ARG A 99 -13.67 5.12 5.24
CA ARG A 99 -14.56 6.27 5.42
C ARG A 99 -16.03 5.86 5.51
#